data_55c40cd2694ad658512d88114cd97b4c
#
_entry.id   55c40cd2694ad658512d88114cd97b4c
#
_cell.length_a   1.000
_cell.length_b   1.000
_cell.length_c   1.000
_cell.angle_alpha   90.00
_cell.angle_beta   90.00
_cell.angle_gamma   90.00
#
_symmetry.space_group_name_H-M   'P 1'
#
loop_
_entity.id
_entity.type
_entity.pdbx_description
1 polymer ?
#
loop_
_entity_poly.entity_id
_entity_poly.type
_entity_poly.pdbx_seq_one_letter_code
_entity_poly.pdbx_strand_id
1 'polypeptide(L)'
;MPKITVENTLSKNLDLYKTQLFRDVVQLVEFAIKDTEMDAKRALNFDASYPIDTRFINIVSSFKDKGLTGEVAVDGAKREDGKGGNDMAAYIEFGTGLSAQEILAPYPQWVKDIAMEFFVNGLGTLQGKPYLYNNFLKNVEKFKADLQALMDKKIIDK
;
A
#
# COMPACT_ATOMS: atom_id res chain seq x y z
N MET A 1 -63.08 -6.88 -4.93
CA MET A 1 -62.25 -7.66 -4.03
C MET A 1 -61.08 -6.75 -3.59
N PRO A 2 -60.85 -6.54 -2.30
CA PRO A 2 -59.70 -5.75 -1.83
C PRO A 2 -58.41 -6.50 -2.16
N LYS A 3 -57.46 -5.80 -2.80
CA LYS A 3 -56.15 -6.32 -3.18
C LYS A 3 -55.19 -5.96 -2.04
N ILE A 4 -54.68 -6.95 -1.33
CA ILE A 4 -53.65 -6.75 -0.32
C ILE A 4 -52.31 -6.82 -1.02
N THR A 5 -51.57 -5.71 -1.04
CA THR A 5 -50.19 -5.68 -1.54
C THR A 5 -49.24 -5.66 -0.33
N VAL A 6 -48.47 -6.72 -0.17
CA VAL A 6 -47.39 -6.78 0.85
C VAL A 6 -46.12 -6.29 0.18
N GLU A 7 -45.63 -5.12 0.56
CA GLU A 7 -44.31 -4.66 0.13
C GLU A 7 -43.25 -5.28 1.02
N ASN A 8 -42.31 -5.96 0.39
CA ASN A 8 -41.14 -6.52 1.10
C ASN A 8 -40.09 -5.39 1.29
N THR A 9 -40.20 -4.67 2.39
CA THR A 9 -39.24 -3.62 2.76
C THR A 9 -37.88 -4.16 3.18
N LEU A 10 -37.82 -5.43 3.62
CA LEU A 10 -36.59 -6.08 4.09
C LEU A 10 -35.54 -6.20 2.97
N SER A 11 -35.94 -6.60 1.76
CA SER A 11 -35.01 -6.72 0.64
C SER A 11 -34.43 -5.36 0.22
N LYS A 12 -35.24 -4.31 0.20
CA LYS A 12 -34.79 -2.94 -0.11
C LYS A 12 -33.77 -2.46 0.94
N ASN A 13 -34.05 -2.67 2.23
CA ASN A 13 -33.15 -2.29 3.30
C ASN A 13 -31.83 -3.09 3.24
N LEU A 14 -31.89 -4.36 2.89
CA LEU A 14 -30.70 -5.19 2.73
C LEU A 14 -29.80 -4.72 1.55
N ASP A 15 -30.40 -4.33 0.44
CA ASP A 15 -29.67 -3.82 -0.73
C ASP A 15 -29.04 -2.46 -0.44
N LEU A 16 -29.73 -1.58 0.29
CA LEU A 16 -29.15 -0.33 0.76
C LEU A 16 -27.99 -0.55 1.72
N TYR A 17 -28.13 -1.47 2.65
CA TYR A 17 -27.04 -1.85 3.58
C TYR A 17 -25.81 -2.39 2.85
N LYS A 18 -25.99 -3.32 1.89
CA LYS A 18 -24.90 -3.86 1.09
C LYS A 18 -24.20 -2.75 0.29
N THR A 19 -24.96 -1.84 -0.32
CA THR A 19 -24.42 -0.73 -1.09
C THR A 19 -23.62 0.23 -0.21
N GLN A 20 -24.11 0.53 0.98
CA GLN A 20 -23.39 1.41 1.92
C GLN A 20 -22.12 0.75 2.44
N LEU A 21 -22.21 -0.52 2.86
CA LEU A 21 -21.03 -1.27 3.32
C LEU A 21 -19.95 -1.35 2.23
N PHE A 22 -20.35 -1.61 1.00
CA PHE A 22 -19.42 -1.62 -0.14
C PHE A 22 -18.70 -0.28 -0.30
N ARG A 23 -19.42 0.83 -0.24
CA ARG A 23 -18.84 2.19 -0.35
C ARG A 23 -17.86 2.46 0.80
N ASP A 24 -18.26 2.12 2.03
CA ASP A 24 -17.43 2.34 3.21
C ASP A 24 -16.11 1.54 3.13
N VAL A 25 -16.16 0.28 2.67
CA VAL A 25 -14.96 -0.54 2.46
C VAL A 25 -14.06 0.03 1.36
N VAL A 26 -14.64 0.43 0.22
CA VAL A 26 -13.88 1.08 -0.88
C VAL A 26 -13.18 2.34 -0.38
N GLN A 27 -13.85 3.15 0.43
CA GLN A 27 -13.26 4.35 1.01
C GLN A 27 -12.11 4.04 1.97
N LEU A 28 -12.21 2.98 2.77
CA LEU A 28 -11.12 2.54 3.63
C LEU A 28 -9.91 2.07 2.83
N VAL A 29 -10.12 1.33 1.74
CA VAL A 29 -9.03 0.93 0.83
C VAL A 29 -8.36 2.16 0.22
N GLU A 30 -9.16 3.12 -0.26
CA GLU A 30 -8.65 4.36 -0.85
C GLU A 30 -7.79 5.14 0.15
N PHE A 31 -8.25 5.31 1.39
CA PHE A 31 -7.48 5.99 2.42
C PHE A 31 -6.18 5.26 2.73
N ALA A 32 -6.20 3.94 2.93
CA ALA A 32 -5.00 3.18 3.23
C ALA A 32 -3.94 3.29 2.13
N ILE A 33 -4.35 3.23 0.87
CA ILE A 33 -3.47 3.34 -0.29
C ILE A 33 -2.93 4.76 -0.45
N LYS A 34 -3.77 5.79 -0.31
CA LYS A 34 -3.34 7.19 -0.41
C LYS A 34 -2.43 7.61 0.76
N ASP A 35 -2.72 7.16 1.98
CA ASP A 35 -1.84 7.37 3.13
C ASP A 35 -0.48 6.71 2.88
N THR A 36 -0.45 5.49 2.33
CA THR A 36 0.80 4.80 2.00
C THR A 36 1.60 5.56 0.93
N GLU A 37 0.96 6.02 -0.15
CA GLU A 37 1.61 6.83 -1.18
C GLU A 37 2.21 8.11 -0.59
N MET A 38 1.44 8.83 0.23
CA MET A 38 1.90 10.06 0.87
C MET A 38 3.06 9.83 1.84
N ASP A 39 2.94 8.82 2.70
CA ASP A 39 3.96 8.51 3.70
C ASP A 39 5.25 8.04 3.03
N ALA A 40 5.15 7.23 1.95
CA ALA A 40 6.30 6.83 1.16
C ALA A 40 7.00 8.02 0.48
N LYS A 41 6.23 8.92 -0.13
CA LYS A 41 6.77 10.16 -0.73
C LYS A 41 7.46 11.05 0.32
N ARG A 42 6.90 11.17 1.52
CA ARG A 42 7.52 11.92 2.62
C ARG A 42 8.82 11.27 3.09
N ALA A 43 8.85 9.94 3.19
CA ALA A 43 10.05 9.20 3.57
C ALA A 43 11.19 9.33 2.54
N LEU A 44 10.85 9.55 1.26
CA LEU A 44 11.82 9.83 0.19
C LEU A 44 12.27 11.29 0.12
N ASN A 45 11.70 12.20 0.91
CA ASN A 45 12.06 13.61 0.85
C ASN A 45 13.59 13.79 0.83
N PHE A 46 14.00 14.76 0.00
CA PHE A 46 15.38 15.09 -0.27
C PHE A 46 16.20 15.15 1.03
N ASP A 47 17.19 14.30 1.11
CA ASP A 47 18.20 14.26 2.15
C ASP A 47 19.56 14.47 1.48
N ALA A 48 20.14 15.64 1.65
CA ALA A 48 21.40 15.99 1.03
C ALA A 48 22.57 15.09 1.48
N SER A 49 22.41 14.40 2.60
CA SER A 49 23.41 13.44 3.11
C SER A 49 23.30 12.05 2.46
N TYR A 50 22.18 11.74 1.80
CA TYR A 50 21.99 10.47 1.12
C TYR A 50 22.73 10.47 -0.24
N PRO A 51 23.52 9.42 -0.55
CA PRO A 51 24.42 9.43 -1.69
C PRO A 51 23.72 9.36 -3.06
N ILE A 52 22.42 9.13 -3.07
CA ILE A 52 21.61 9.01 -4.30
C ILE A 52 20.51 10.07 -4.28
N ASP A 53 20.32 10.75 -5.39
CA ASP A 53 19.18 11.63 -5.59
C ASP A 53 17.89 10.81 -5.72
N THR A 54 16.98 10.95 -4.77
CA THR A 54 15.73 10.19 -4.73
C THR A 54 14.57 10.85 -5.49
N ARG A 55 14.78 12.06 -6.05
CA ARG A 55 13.72 12.84 -6.72
C ARG A 55 13.21 12.20 -8.01
N PHE A 56 13.98 11.28 -8.61
CA PHE A 56 13.56 10.54 -9.80
C PHE A 56 12.61 9.36 -9.49
N ILE A 57 12.43 9.01 -8.22
CA ILE A 57 11.50 7.94 -7.82
C ILE A 57 10.08 8.48 -7.84
N ASN A 58 9.28 7.97 -8.75
CA ASN A 58 7.86 8.30 -8.84
C ASN A 58 7.04 7.20 -8.16
N ILE A 59 6.34 7.55 -7.08
CA ILE A 59 5.44 6.64 -6.38
C ILE A 59 4.02 6.95 -6.83
N VAL A 60 3.34 5.94 -7.30
CA VAL A 60 1.98 6.04 -7.83
C VAL A 60 1.05 5.04 -7.16
N SER A 61 -0.20 5.41 -7.03
CA SER A 61 -1.26 4.51 -6.59
C SER A 61 -2.24 4.20 -7.71
N SER A 62 -2.75 2.99 -7.73
CA SER A 62 -3.78 2.56 -8.67
C SER A 62 -4.86 1.73 -7.96
N PHE A 63 -6.04 1.66 -8.58
CA PHE A 63 -7.19 0.96 -8.02
C PHE A 63 -7.79 0.02 -9.06
N LYS A 64 -8.18 -1.17 -8.61
CA LYS A 64 -8.81 -2.23 -9.40
C LYS A 64 -10.08 -2.72 -8.68
N ASP A 65 -10.83 -3.61 -9.31
CA ASP A 65 -12.00 -4.28 -8.72
C ASP A 65 -13.01 -3.30 -8.09
N LYS A 66 -13.34 -2.24 -8.82
CA LYS A 66 -14.26 -1.17 -8.37
C LYS A 66 -13.80 -0.48 -7.08
N GLY A 67 -12.48 -0.43 -6.84
CA GLY A 67 -11.87 0.19 -5.67
C GLY A 67 -11.64 -0.75 -4.48
N LEU A 68 -11.95 -2.04 -4.59
CA LEU A 68 -11.68 -3.01 -3.53
C LEU A 68 -10.21 -3.45 -3.47
N THR A 69 -9.47 -3.28 -4.55
CA THR A 69 -8.04 -3.57 -4.62
C THR A 69 -7.30 -2.27 -4.88
N GLY A 70 -6.34 -1.95 -4.03
CA GLY A 70 -5.43 -0.82 -4.21
C GLY A 70 -3.98 -1.29 -4.27
N GLU A 71 -3.19 -0.58 -5.05
CA GLU A 71 -1.78 -0.85 -5.25
C GLU A 71 -0.98 0.45 -5.15
N VAL A 72 0.15 0.41 -4.44
CA VAL A 72 1.15 1.47 -4.46
C VAL A 72 2.42 0.89 -5.09
N ALA A 73 2.90 1.53 -6.13
CA ALA A 73 4.04 1.06 -6.88
C ALA A 73 5.03 2.20 -7.17
N VAL A 74 6.25 1.83 -7.48
CA VAL A 74 7.23 2.75 -8.07
C VAL A 74 7.09 2.68 -9.58
N ASP A 75 6.77 3.81 -10.20
CA ASP A 75 6.68 3.93 -11.65
C ASP A 75 7.93 4.63 -12.19
N GLY A 76 8.64 3.88 -13.03
CA GLY A 76 9.64 4.43 -13.95
C GLY A 76 10.79 5.19 -13.31
N ALA A 77 11.39 4.69 -12.23
CA ALA A 77 12.69 5.18 -11.73
C ALA A 77 13.81 5.01 -12.77
N LYS A 78 13.68 5.64 -13.92
CA LYS A 78 14.67 5.61 -15.00
C LYS A 78 15.70 6.71 -14.78
N ARG A 79 16.97 6.35 -14.80
CA ARG A 79 18.07 7.31 -14.94
C ARG A 79 18.04 7.90 -16.35
N GLU A 80 18.61 9.11 -16.50
CA GLU A 80 18.75 9.79 -17.82
C GLU A 80 19.46 8.93 -18.88
N ASP A 81 20.30 7.98 -18.44
CA ASP A 81 21.02 7.05 -19.33
C ASP A 81 20.17 5.84 -19.77
N GLY A 82 18.90 5.79 -19.37
CA GLY A 82 17.97 4.71 -19.71
C GLY A 82 18.25 3.36 -19.02
N LYS A 83 19.22 3.31 -18.10
CA LYS A 83 19.58 2.11 -17.35
C LYS A 83 19.00 2.15 -15.94
N GLY A 84 18.56 1.01 -15.44
CA GLY A 84 18.30 0.77 -14.03
C GLY A 84 17.00 1.33 -13.46
N GLY A 85 15.86 1.09 -14.08
CA GLY A 85 14.55 1.53 -13.63
C GLY A 85 14.19 1.09 -12.20
N ASN A 86 13.39 0.04 -12.09
CA ASN A 86 12.87 -0.44 -10.79
C ASN A 86 13.95 -0.95 -9.83
N ASP A 87 15.09 -1.43 -10.35
CA ASP A 87 16.19 -1.95 -9.54
C ASP A 87 16.77 -0.88 -8.60
N MET A 88 16.92 0.36 -9.08
CA MET A 88 17.45 1.45 -8.27
C MET A 88 16.48 1.79 -7.10
N ALA A 89 15.19 1.73 -7.33
CA ALA A 89 14.19 1.95 -6.28
C ALA A 89 14.27 0.88 -5.19
N ALA A 90 14.50 -0.38 -5.58
CA ALA A 90 14.71 -1.48 -4.65
C ALA A 90 16.02 -1.35 -3.86
N TYR A 91 17.11 -0.93 -4.49
CA TYR A 91 18.37 -0.65 -3.80
C TYR A 91 18.25 0.50 -2.78
N ILE A 92 17.47 1.52 -3.09
CA ILE A 92 17.20 2.60 -2.13
C ILE A 92 16.33 2.09 -0.98
N GLU A 93 15.31 1.29 -1.27
CA GLU A 93 14.44 0.71 -0.24
C GLU A 93 15.24 -0.18 0.72
N PHE A 94 15.97 -1.15 0.20
CA PHE A 94 16.58 -2.21 1.00
C PHE A 94 18.07 -2.02 1.26
N GLY A 95 18.75 -1.14 0.52
CA GLY A 95 20.19 -1.01 0.57
C GLY A 95 20.91 -2.15 -0.19
N THR A 96 22.19 -2.27 0.06
CA THR A 96 23.04 -3.31 -0.54
C THR A 96 23.95 -3.96 0.52
N GLY A 97 24.40 -5.18 0.28
CA GLY A 97 25.33 -5.90 1.16
C GLY A 97 24.77 -6.13 2.56
N LEU A 98 25.59 -5.88 3.59
CA LEU A 98 25.21 -6.08 4.99
C LEU A 98 24.04 -5.22 5.44
N SER A 99 23.95 -3.98 4.93
CA SER A 99 22.84 -3.07 5.25
C SER A 99 21.50 -3.65 4.84
N ALA A 100 21.43 -4.32 3.69
CA ALA A 100 20.20 -4.97 3.26
C ALA A 100 19.79 -6.13 4.16
N GLN A 101 20.75 -6.92 4.66
CA GLN A 101 20.45 -8.01 5.59
C GLN A 101 19.87 -7.49 6.91
N GLU A 102 20.41 -6.41 7.44
CA GLU A 102 19.93 -5.77 8.66
C GLU A 102 18.54 -5.20 8.50
N ILE A 103 18.30 -4.47 7.38
CA ILE A 103 17.00 -3.86 7.08
C ILE A 103 15.92 -4.92 6.85
N LEU A 104 16.25 -6.00 6.14
CA LEU A 104 15.29 -7.06 5.82
C LEU A 104 14.98 -7.98 7.01
N ALA A 105 15.83 -8.00 8.04
CA ALA A 105 15.67 -8.91 9.19
C ALA A 105 14.25 -8.88 9.80
N PRO A 106 13.62 -7.72 10.09
CA PRO A 106 12.29 -7.64 10.68
C PRO A 106 11.14 -7.88 9.70
N TYR A 107 11.40 -7.90 8.37
CA TYR A 107 10.33 -8.01 7.40
C TYR A 107 9.76 -9.44 7.27
N PRO A 108 8.47 -9.58 6.91
CA PRO A 108 7.88 -10.87 6.59
C PRO A 108 8.55 -11.51 5.37
N GLN A 109 8.46 -12.84 5.27
CA GLN A 109 9.18 -13.60 4.25
C GLN A 109 8.88 -13.12 2.82
N TRP A 110 7.62 -12.81 2.50
CA TRP A 110 7.25 -12.35 1.16
C TRP A 110 7.95 -11.05 0.73
N VAL A 111 8.26 -10.13 1.67
CA VAL A 111 9.05 -8.93 1.37
C VAL A 111 10.51 -9.32 1.10
N LYS A 112 11.04 -10.26 1.87
CA LYS A 112 12.42 -10.78 1.67
C LYS A 112 12.56 -11.44 0.29
N ASP A 113 11.55 -12.21 -0.12
CA ASP A 113 11.53 -12.87 -1.42
C ASP A 113 11.55 -11.86 -2.57
N ILE A 114 10.74 -10.81 -2.49
CA ILE A 114 10.76 -9.71 -3.46
C ILE A 114 12.13 -9.00 -3.48
N ALA A 115 12.67 -8.68 -2.31
CA ALA A 115 13.97 -8.02 -2.22
C ALA A 115 15.10 -8.85 -2.82
N MET A 116 15.05 -10.18 -2.70
CA MET A 116 16.04 -11.10 -3.26
C MET A 116 16.05 -11.10 -4.79
N GLU A 117 14.95 -10.79 -5.45
CA GLU A 117 14.91 -10.65 -6.92
C GLU A 117 15.78 -9.49 -7.42
N PHE A 118 15.93 -8.45 -6.59
CA PHE A 118 16.73 -7.26 -6.88
C PHE A 118 18.11 -7.29 -6.22
N PHE A 119 18.42 -8.33 -5.47
CA PHE A 119 19.61 -8.42 -4.66
C PHE A 119 20.80 -8.88 -5.49
N VAL A 120 21.57 -7.93 -6.00
CA VAL A 120 22.78 -8.22 -6.73
C VAL A 120 23.87 -8.66 -5.75
N ASN A 121 24.12 -9.97 -5.68
CA ASN A 121 25.33 -10.67 -5.14
C ASN A 121 25.82 -10.29 -3.73
N GLY A 122 25.02 -9.60 -2.92
CA GLY A 122 25.35 -9.25 -1.54
C GLY A 122 26.58 -8.34 -1.40
N LEU A 123 27.03 -7.72 -2.49
CA LEU A 123 28.12 -6.76 -2.51
C LEU A 123 27.59 -5.34 -2.50
N GLY A 124 28.31 -4.44 -1.84
CA GLY A 124 27.98 -3.03 -1.79
C GLY A 124 27.84 -2.50 -0.38
N THR A 125 27.76 -1.18 -0.25
CA THR A 125 27.75 -0.44 1.01
C THR A 125 26.65 0.61 1.07
N LEU A 126 25.68 0.57 0.14
CA LEU A 126 24.56 1.51 0.15
C LEU A 126 23.67 1.21 1.35
N GLN A 127 23.52 2.19 2.24
CA GLN A 127 22.54 2.10 3.32
C GLN A 127 21.14 2.23 2.75
N GLY A 128 20.27 1.28 3.04
CA GLY A 128 18.88 1.34 2.63
C GLY A 128 18.11 2.45 3.36
N LYS A 129 17.11 2.97 2.68
CA LYS A 129 16.16 3.95 3.20
C LYS A 129 14.75 3.42 2.95
N PRO A 130 14.22 2.56 3.84
CA PRO A 130 12.91 1.93 3.65
C PRO A 130 11.80 2.99 3.62
N TYR A 131 11.29 3.27 2.43
CA TYR A 131 10.26 4.29 2.22
C TYR A 131 8.89 3.70 1.87
N LEU A 132 8.84 2.56 1.21
CA LEU A 132 7.61 1.96 0.72
C LEU A 132 7.05 0.90 1.66
N TYR A 133 7.80 -0.19 1.91
CA TYR A 133 7.28 -1.34 2.65
C TYR A 133 7.00 -1.04 4.12
N ASN A 134 7.82 -0.25 4.79
CA ASN A 134 7.55 0.15 6.18
C ASN A 134 6.22 0.91 6.29
N ASN A 135 5.98 1.85 5.39
CA ASN A 135 4.76 2.63 5.39
C ASN A 135 3.55 1.79 4.96
N PHE A 136 3.74 0.88 4.01
CA PHE A 136 2.70 -0.07 3.62
C PHE A 136 2.29 -0.96 4.80
N LEU A 137 3.24 -1.61 5.47
CA LEU A 137 2.94 -2.49 6.61
C LEU A 137 2.23 -1.75 7.74
N LYS A 138 2.69 -0.54 8.08
CA LYS A 138 2.04 0.32 9.08
C LYS A 138 0.59 0.63 8.69
N ASN A 139 0.35 1.03 7.45
CA ASN A 139 -0.98 1.41 6.98
C ASN A 139 -1.91 0.21 6.77
N VAL A 140 -1.38 -0.99 6.50
CA VAL A 140 -2.15 -2.25 6.53
C VAL A 140 -2.68 -2.55 7.93
N GLU A 141 -1.87 -2.37 8.97
CA GLU A 141 -2.35 -2.59 10.36
C GLU A 141 -3.43 -1.57 10.75
N LYS A 142 -3.27 -0.31 10.37
CA LYS A 142 -4.32 0.71 10.54
C LYS A 142 -5.60 0.33 9.78
N PHE A 143 -5.47 -0.06 8.51
CA PHE A 143 -6.60 -0.50 7.69
C PHE A 143 -7.37 -1.67 8.33
N LYS A 144 -6.66 -2.67 8.86
CA LYS A 144 -7.30 -3.80 9.57
C LYS A 144 -8.10 -3.34 10.78
N ALA A 145 -7.55 -2.42 11.57
CA ALA A 145 -8.24 -1.87 12.73
C ALA A 145 -9.49 -1.06 12.33
N ASP A 146 -9.38 -0.22 11.30
CA ASP A 146 -10.48 0.59 10.79
C ASP A 146 -11.59 -0.28 10.18
N LEU A 147 -11.21 -1.35 9.46
CA LEU A 147 -12.15 -2.33 8.91
C LEU A 147 -12.89 -3.08 10.03
N GLN A 148 -12.18 -3.50 11.07
CA GLN A 148 -12.81 -4.15 12.24
C GLN A 148 -13.80 -3.19 12.91
N ALA A 149 -13.41 -1.94 13.14
CA ALA A 149 -14.29 -0.93 13.74
C ALA A 149 -15.54 -0.66 12.89
N LEU A 150 -15.40 -0.63 11.56
CA LEU A 150 -16.53 -0.51 10.63
C LEU A 150 -17.48 -1.69 10.77
N MET A 151 -16.97 -2.92 10.83
CA MET A 151 -17.79 -4.13 10.95
C MET A 151 -18.52 -4.17 12.30
N ASP A 152 -17.83 -3.84 13.39
CA ASP A 152 -18.43 -3.82 14.72
C ASP A 152 -19.57 -2.79 14.83
N LYS A 153 -19.36 -1.58 14.29
CA LYS A 153 -20.39 -0.55 14.23
C LYS A 153 -21.62 -1.00 13.45
N LYS A 154 -21.44 -1.65 12.31
CA LYS A 154 -22.53 -2.13 11.46
C LYS A 154 -23.31 -3.30 12.07
N ILE A 155 -22.74 -4.03 13.05
CA ILE A 155 -23.43 -5.10 13.79
C ILE A 155 -24.30 -4.51 14.90
N ILE A 156 -23.87 -3.43 15.53
CA ILE A 156 -24.55 -2.83 16.70
C ILE A 156 -25.77 -1.98 16.27
N ASP A 157 -25.70 -1.33 15.11
CA ASP A 157 -26.77 -0.45 14.58
C ASP A 157 -27.98 -1.24 14.00
N LYS A 158 -28.17 -2.52 14.40
CA LYS A 158 -29.34 -3.35 14.16
C LYS A 158 -30.19 -3.42 15.43
#